data_375fb143e211c166df282075337da991
#
_entry.id   375fb143e211c166df282075337da991
#
_cell.length_a   1.000
_cell.length_b   1.000
_cell.length_c   1.000
_cell.angle_alpha   90.00
_cell.angle_beta   90.00
_cell.angle_gamma   90.00
#
_symmetry.space_group_name_H-M   'P 1'
#
loop_
_entity.id
_entity.type
_entity.pdbx_description
1 polymer ?
#
loop_
_entity_poly.entity_id
_entity_poly.type
_entity_poly.pdbx_seq_one_letter_code
_entity_poly.pdbx_strand_id
1 'polypeptide(L)'
;MPTINTDKVCFVVVKARELESEDEGIDADASNATDDGFVSVLTEDAFSTTRDEVASFIEAMDIDEQVELVALMWVGRGDFAASEWNEAVAQARARHEGSTSAYLLGVPLLASFLEGGLAEFGESCELFAADRQ
;
A
#
# COMPACT_ATOMS: atom_id res chain seq x y z
N MET A 1 -5.37 -4.50 -18.71
CA MET A 1 -6.23 -4.80 -17.55
C MET A 1 -5.45 -5.57 -16.52
N PRO A 2 -5.49 -5.14 -15.26
CA PRO A 2 -4.82 -5.89 -14.21
C PRO A 2 -5.43 -7.28 -14.05
N THR A 3 -4.58 -8.25 -13.78
CA THR A 3 -5.04 -9.61 -13.50
C THR A 3 -4.90 -9.94 -12.01
N ILE A 4 -4.23 -9.10 -11.24
CA ILE A 4 -4.11 -9.32 -9.81
C ILE A 4 -5.49 -9.25 -9.15
N ASN A 5 -5.71 -10.09 -8.16
CA ASN A 5 -6.98 -10.12 -7.44
C ASN A 5 -7.20 -8.78 -6.72
N THR A 6 -8.36 -8.17 -6.97
CA THR A 6 -8.69 -6.89 -6.35
C THR A 6 -8.65 -6.96 -4.82
N ASP A 7 -9.08 -8.10 -4.25
CA ASP A 7 -9.06 -8.26 -2.80
C ASP A 7 -7.64 -8.19 -2.23
N LYS A 8 -6.66 -8.71 -2.97
CA LYS A 8 -5.28 -8.61 -2.52
C LYS A 8 -4.80 -7.17 -2.50
N VAL A 9 -5.16 -6.41 -3.54
CA VAL A 9 -4.82 -4.99 -3.58
C VAL A 9 -5.49 -4.28 -2.42
N CYS A 10 -6.74 -4.60 -2.16
CA CYS A 10 -7.49 -3.92 -1.10
C CYS A 10 -6.96 -4.25 0.28
N PHE A 11 -6.44 -5.45 0.49
CA PHE A 11 -5.78 -5.76 1.75
C PHE A 11 -4.61 -4.81 1.99
N VAL A 12 -3.80 -4.62 0.95
CA VAL A 12 -2.66 -3.69 1.05
C VAL A 12 -3.15 -2.27 1.30
N VAL A 13 -4.23 -1.86 0.62
CA VAL A 13 -4.80 -0.53 0.80
C VAL A 13 -5.23 -0.30 2.25
N VAL A 14 -5.96 -1.25 2.81
CA VAL A 14 -6.45 -1.12 4.18
C VAL A 14 -5.29 -1.03 5.16
N LYS A 15 -4.30 -1.91 5.01
CA LYS A 15 -3.16 -1.90 5.92
C LYS A 15 -2.29 -0.67 5.75
N ALA A 16 -2.08 -0.23 4.50
CA ALA A 16 -1.30 0.98 4.26
C ALA A 16 -1.99 2.19 4.86
N ARG A 17 -3.33 2.22 4.80
CA ARG A 17 -4.08 3.32 5.37
C ARG A 17 -3.96 3.33 6.89
N GLU A 18 -3.92 2.15 7.51
CA GLU A 18 -3.68 2.06 8.95
C GLU A 18 -2.31 2.64 9.31
N LEU A 19 -1.30 2.32 8.51
CA LEU A 19 0.04 2.84 8.75
C LEU A 19 0.08 4.36 8.62
N GLU A 20 -0.60 4.89 7.61
CA GLU A 20 -0.65 6.34 7.39
C GLU A 20 -1.34 7.03 8.56
N SER A 21 -2.40 6.42 9.06
CA SER A 21 -3.16 6.98 10.17
C SER A 21 -2.34 6.98 11.47
N GLU A 22 -1.60 5.90 11.71
CA GLU A 22 -0.76 5.81 12.90
C GLU A 22 0.37 6.83 12.86
N ASP A 23 0.93 7.03 11.67
CA ASP A 23 1.99 8.01 11.49
C ASP A 23 1.48 9.41 11.81
N GLU A 24 0.28 9.75 11.35
CA GLU A 24 -0.34 11.01 11.66
C GLU A 24 -0.61 11.16 13.15
N GLY A 25 -1.04 10.07 13.77
CA GLY A 25 -1.26 10.08 15.21
C GLY A 25 0.01 10.35 15.99
N ILE A 26 1.11 9.77 15.55
CA ILE A 26 2.41 9.98 16.19
C ILE A 26 2.80 11.46 16.08
N ASP A 27 2.60 12.04 14.92
CA ASP A 27 2.91 13.46 14.72
C ASP A 27 2.07 14.34 15.63
N ALA A 28 0.80 14.04 15.76
CA ALA A 28 -0.08 14.82 16.61
C ALA A 28 0.38 14.78 18.07
N ASP A 29 0.93 13.66 18.48
CA ASP A 29 1.35 13.46 19.86
C ASP A 29 2.72 14.04 20.15
N ALA A 30 3.42 14.48 19.15
CA ALA A 30 4.78 14.95 19.32
C ALA A 30 4.91 16.11 20.29
N SER A 31 3.83 16.84 20.50
CA SER A 31 3.83 17.98 21.39
C SER A 31 3.73 17.58 22.86
N ASN A 32 3.47 16.33 23.15
CA ASN A 32 3.18 15.85 24.49
C ASN A 32 4.33 15.05 25.05
N ALA A 33 5.23 15.70 25.74
CA ALA A 33 6.51 15.09 26.05
C ALA A 33 6.52 14.13 27.22
N THR A 34 5.64 14.31 28.20
CA THR A 34 5.82 13.66 29.48
C THR A 34 5.53 12.18 29.52
N ASP A 35 4.51 11.75 28.81
CA ASP A 35 4.12 10.34 28.82
C ASP A 35 4.51 9.62 27.58
N ASP A 36 5.25 10.29 26.76
CA ASP A 36 5.48 9.85 25.40
C ASP A 36 6.31 8.61 25.29
N GLY A 37 7.22 8.38 26.22
CA GLY A 37 8.07 7.23 26.15
C GLY A 37 7.29 5.92 26.10
N PHE A 38 6.33 5.79 26.99
CA PHE A 38 5.54 4.58 27.07
C PHE A 38 4.59 4.47 25.89
N VAL A 39 3.89 5.55 25.58
CA VAL A 39 2.91 5.54 24.47
C VAL A 39 3.61 5.31 23.16
N SER A 40 4.77 5.93 22.97
CA SER A 40 5.53 5.76 21.73
C SER A 40 5.96 4.33 21.52
N VAL A 41 6.39 3.65 22.58
CA VAL A 41 6.82 2.27 22.46
C VAL A 41 5.65 1.39 22.02
N LEU A 42 4.48 1.58 22.61
CA LEU A 42 3.31 0.80 22.23
C LEU A 42 2.89 1.08 20.79
N THR A 43 2.94 2.34 20.39
CA THR A 43 2.57 2.75 19.05
C THR A 43 3.56 2.17 18.04
N GLU A 44 4.85 2.20 18.37
CA GLU A 44 5.86 1.65 17.48
C GLU A 44 5.68 0.15 17.31
N ASP A 45 5.35 -0.56 18.38
CA ASP A 45 5.12 -1.99 18.27
C ASP A 45 3.94 -2.31 17.36
N ALA A 46 2.83 -1.60 17.51
CA ALA A 46 1.66 -1.79 16.66
C ALA A 46 1.98 -1.42 15.22
N PHE A 47 2.69 -0.32 15.03
CA PHE A 47 3.11 0.14 13.71
C PHE A 47 4.00 -0.90 13.04
N SER A 48 5.00 -1.42 13.77
CA SER A 48 5.89 -2.43 13.23
C SER A 48 5.17 -3.71 12.88
N THR A 49 4.22 -4.12 13.71
CA THR A 49 3.47 -5.35 13.46
C THR A 49 2.63 -5.23 12.20
N THR A 50 1.94 -4.10 12.03
CA THR A 50 1.14 -3.87 10.85
C THR A 50 2.02 -3.79 9.61
N ARG A 51 3.15 -3.08 9.72
CA ARG A 51 4.07 -2.97 8.62
C ARG A 51 4.62 -4.33 8.22
N ASP A 52 5.02 -5.14 9.20
CA ASP A 52 5.52 -6.48 8.92
C ASP A 52 4.47 -7.36 8.28
N GLU A 53 3.23 -7.21 8.72
CA GLU A 53 2.13 -8.00 8.18
C GLU A 53 1.92 -7.70 6.71
N VAL A 54 1.83 -6.43 6.35
CA VAL A 54 1.62 -6.07 4.94
C VAL A 54 2.84 -6.37 4.10
N ALA A 55 4.04 -6.18 4.65
CA ALA A 55 5.26 -6.50 3.92
C ALA A 55 5.32 -7.98 3.60
N SER A 56 5.01 -8.83 4.59
CA SER A 56 5.00 -10.27 4.37
C SER A 56 3.97 -10.68 3.33
N PHE A 57 2.80 -10.03 3.38
CA PHE A 57 1.74 -10.30 2.42
C PHE A 57 2.21 -10.00 1.00
N ILE A 58 2.86 -8.85 0.80
CA ILE A 58 3.36 -8.46 -0.50
C ILE A 58 4.47 -9.42 -0.97
N GLU A 59 5.39 -9.76 -0.08
CA GLU A 59 6.50 -10.64 -0.46
C GLU A 59 6.02 -12.05 -0.77
N ALA A 60 4.89 -12.47 -0.23
CA ALA A 60 4.31 -13.77 -0.52
C ALA A 60 3.61 -13.83 -1.88
N MET A 61 3.36 -12.70 -2.49
CA MET A 61 2.78 -12.66 -3.83
C MET A 61 3.80 -13.16 -4.85
N ASP A 62 3.31 -13.73 -5.96
CA ASP A 62 4.26 -14.07 -7.02
C ASP A 62 4.75 -12.79 -7.71
N ILE A 63 5.78 -12.95 -8.54
CA ILE A 63 6.40 -11.78 -9.16
C ILE A 63 5.45 -11.02 -10.05
N ASP A 64 4.58 -11.73 -10.77
CA ASP A 64 3.61 -11.08 -11.63
C ASP A 64 2.66 -10.20 -10.83
N GLU A 65 2.24 -10.69 -9.67
CA GLU A 65 1.36 -9.91 -8.80
C GLU A 65 2.07 -8.69 -8.24
N GLN A 66 3.31 -8.87 -7.82
CA GLN A 66 4.10 -7.75 -7.29
C GLN A 66 4.29 -6.68 -8.35
N VAL A 67 4.59 -7.09 -9.57
CA VAL A 67 4.78 -6.18 -10.70
C VAL A 67 3.49 -5.40 -10.96
N GLU A 68 2.35 -6.09 -10.96
CA GLU A 68 1.08 -5.41 -11.20
C GLU A 68 0.72 -4.44 -10.08
N LEU A 69 1.06 -4.80 -8.84
CA LEU A 69 0.80 -3.92 -7.72
C LEU A 69 1.56 -2.61 -7.87
N VAL A 70 2.83 -2.68 -8.28
CA VAL A 70 3.63 -1.49 -8.54
C VAL A 70 3.03 -0.69 -9.70
N ALA A 71 2.65 -1.36 -10.78
CA ALA A 71 2.05 -0.69 -11.92
C ALA A 71 0.76 0.03 -11.56
N LEU A 72 -0.07 -0.59 -10.71
CA LEU A 72 -1.30 0.05 -10.24
C LEU A 72 -0.98 1.33 -9.46
N MET A 73 0.01 1.28 -8.60
CA MET A 73 0.40 2.46 -7.85
C MET A 73 0.84 3.57 -8.80
N TRP A 74 1.60 3.23 -9.82
CA TRP A 74 2.04 4.22 -10.81
C TRP A 74 0.86 4.83 -11.56
N VAL A 75 -0.13 4.01 -11.94
CA VAL A 75 -1.32 4.54 -12.62
C VAL A 75 -2.07 5.47 -11.68
N GLY A 76 -2.26 5.07 -10.44
CA GLY A 76 -2.95 5.92 -9.46
C GLY A 76 -2.21 7.21 -9.17
N ARG A 77 -0.89 7.17 -9.24
CA ARG A 77 -0.07 8.35 -9.02
C ARG A 77 -0.05 9.29 -10.24
N GLY A 78 -0.49 8.79 -11.38
CA GLY A 78 -0.55 9.60 -12.59
C GLY A 78 0.65 9.45 -13.52
N ASP A 79 1.55 8.50 -13.22
CA ASP A 79 2.71 8.28 -14.06
C ASP A 79 2.35 7.62 -15.38
N PHE A 80 1.27 6.86 -15.40
CA PHE A 80 0.76 6.18 -16.59
C PHE A 80 -0.76 6.28 -16.62
N ALA A 81 -1.31 6.39 -17.82
CA ALA A 81 -2.76 6.31 -17.98
C ALA A 81 -3.18 4.82 -17.98
N ALA A 82 -4.47 4.56 -17.73
CA ALA A 82 -4.99 3.20 -17.78
C ALA A 82 -4.72 2.56 -19.15
N SER A 83 -4.80 3.35 -20.21
CA SER A 83 -4.53 2.85 -21.56
C SER A 83 -3.06 2.45 -21.74
N GLU A 84 -2.21 2.85 -20.83
CA GLU A 84 -0.78 2.53 -20.88
C GLU A 84 -0.43 1.38 -19.93
N TRP A 85 -1.43 0.61 -19.54
CA TRP A 85 -1.23 -0.45 -18.56
C TRP A 85 -0.10 -1.41 -18.94
N ASN A 86 -0.07 -1.85 -20.19
CA ASN A 86 0.96 -2.78 -20.63
C ASN A 86 2.36 -2.18 -20.50
N GLU A 87 2.47 -0.90 -20.79
CA GLU A 87 3.75 -0.20 -20.64
C GLU A 87 4.14 -0.10 -19.17
N ALA A 88 3.17 0.22 -18.31
CA ALA A 88 3.43 0.33 -16.88
C ALA A 88 3.92 -1.01 -16.32
N VAL A 89 3.26 -2.10 -16.72
CA VAL A 89 3.64 -3.43 -16.28
C VAL A 89 5.06 -3.77 -16.78
N ALA A 90 5.34 -3.47 -18.04
CA ALA A 90 6.67 -3.77 -18.61
C ALA A 90 7.76 -3.01 -17.85
N GLN A 91 7.52 -1.75 -17.52
CA GLN A 91 8.51 -0.97 -16.79
C GLN A 91 8.65 -1.44 -15.35
N ALA A 92 7.54 -1.81 -14.72
CA ALA A 92 7.60 -2.33 -13.37
C ALA A 92 8.40 -3.63 -13.33
N ARG A 93 8.22 -4.47 -14.34
CA ARG A 93 8.96 -5.73 -14.43
C ARG A 93 10.45 -5.46 -14.65
N ALA A 94 10.76 -4.51 -15.52
CA ALA A 94 12.15 -4.18 -15.81
C ALA A 94 12.88 -3.62 -14.60
N ARG A 95 12.15 -2.95 -13.72
CA ARG A 95 12.73 -2.34 -12.52
C ARG A 95 12.56 -3.17 -11.26
N HIS A 96 12.08 -4.40 -11.42
CA HIS A 96 11.83 -5.26 -10.26
C HIS A 96 13.18 -5.76 -9.72
N GLU A 97 13.67 -5.09 -8.69
CA GLU A 97 14.90 -5.44 -8.01
C GLU A 97 14.69 -5.27 -6.52
N GLY A 98 15.24 -6.18 -5.75
CA GLY A 98 15.15 -6.09 -4.31
C GLY A 98 13.72 -6.31 -3.83
N SER A 99 13.37 -5.68 -2.73
CA SER A 99 12.11 -5.92 -2.06
C SER A 99 11.01 -5.00 -2.58
N THR A 100 9.96 -5.59 -3.15
CA THR A 100 8.79 -4.83 -3.59
C THR A 100 8.10 -4.18 -2.41
N SER A 101 7.99 -4.91 -1.28
CA SER A 101 7.32 -4.36 -0.12
C SER A 101 8.07 -3.14 0.42
N ALA A 102 9.40 -3.18 0.45
CA ALA A 102 10.16 -2.04 0.92
C ALA A 102 9.94 -0.83 0.02
N TYR A 103 9.91 -1.06 -1.29
CA TYR A 103 9.67 0.03 -2.23
C TYR A 103 8.30 0.65 -2.02
N LEU A 104 7.25 -0.20 -2.00
CA LEU A 104 5.88 0.31 -1.91
C LEU A 104 5.62 0.97 -0.56
N LEU A 105 6.08 0.36 0.51
CA LEU A 105 5.81 0.92 1.84
C LEU A 105 6.55 2.23 2.09
N GLY A 106 7.53 2.54 1.24
CA GLY A 106 8.19 3.83 1.29
C GLY A 106 7.49 4.92 0.50
N VAL A 107 6.41 4.59 -0.21
CA VAL A 107 5.70 5.57 -1.03
C VAL A 107 4.66 6.28 -0.17
N PRO A 108 4.76 7.61 -0.02
CA PRO A 108 3.72 8.34 0.71
C PRO A 108 2.39 8.22 -0.01
N LEU A 109 1.30 8.11 0.75
CA LEU A 109 -0.05 8.01 0.21
C LEU A 109 -0.27 6.76 -0.65
N LEU A 110 0.47 5.70 -0.34
CA LEU A 110 0.36 4.45 -1.10
C LEU A 110 -1.09 3.98 -1.23
N ALA A 111 -1.85 4.02 -0.15
CA ALA A 111 -3.23 3.55 -0.17
C ALA A 111 -4.06 4.32 -1.18
N SER A 112 -3.92 5.65 -1.19
CA SER A 112 -4.67 6.49 -2.11
C SER A 112 -4.27 6.23 -3.56
N PHE A 113 -2.98 6.02 -3.80
CA PHE A 113 -2.52 5.74 -5.16
C PHE A 113 -3.04 4.39 -5.65
N LEU A 114 -3.04 3.37 -4.79
CA LEU A 114 -3.56 2.07 -5.19
C LEU A 114 -5.06 2.13 -5.47
N GLU A 115 -5.81 2.84 -4.62
CA GLU A 115 -7.22 3.01 -4.88
C GLU A 115 -7.47 3.77 -6.18
N GLY A 116 -6.68 4.81 -6.43
CA GLY A 116 -6.77 5.56 -7.67
C GLY A 116 -6.51 4.69 -8.88
N GLY A 117 -5.50 3.82 -8.77
CA GLY A 117 -5.20 2.88 -9.84
C GLY A 117 -6.36 1.94 -10.11
N LEU A 118 -6.94 1.37 -9.05
CA LEU A 118 -8.08 0.49 -9.21
C LEU A 118 -9.25 1.22 -9.87
N ALA A 119 -9.49 2.46 -9.45
CA ALA A 119 -10.61 3.24 -9.99
C ALA A 119 -10.49 3.44 -11.50
N GLU A 120 -9.26 3.57 -11.99
CA GLU A 120 -9.04 3.73 -13.44
C GLU A 120 -9.50 2.51 -14.22
N PHE A 121 -9.61 1.36 -13.56
CA PHE A 121 -10.07 0.13 -14.20
C PHE A 121 -11.47 -0.27 -13.74
N GLY A 122 -12.16 0.65 -13.06
CA GLY A 122 -13.52 0.38 -12.61
C GLY A 122 -13.62 -0.49 -11.37
N GLU A 123 -12.54 -0.62 -10.62
CA GLU A 123 -12.52 -1.44 -9.42
C GLU A 123 -12.50 -0.56 -8.17
N SER A 124 -12.94 -1.12 -7.06
CA SER A 124 -12.91 -0.39 -5.80
C SER A 124 -12.78 -1.35 -4.64
N CYS A 125 -12.51 -0.80 -3.47
CA CYS A 125 -12.39 -1.60 -2.25
C CYS A 125 -13.63 -1.53 -1.38
N GLU A 126 -14.72 -0.97 -1.86
CA GLU A 126 -15.92 -0.81 -1.06
C GLU A 126 -16.46 -2.15 -0.58
N LEU A 127 -16.57 -3.12 -1.48
CA LEU A 127 -17.09 -4.43 -1.09
C LEU A 127 -16.14 -5.16 -0.16
N PHE A 128 -14.85 -5.00 -0.36
CA PHE A 128 -13.86 -5.61 0.52
C PHE A 128 -14.02 -5.08 1.94
N ALA A 129 -14.14 -3.77 2.08
CA ALA A 129 -14.28 -3.15 3.39
C ALA A 129 -15.59 -3.56 4.05
N ALA A 130 -16.67 -3.64 3.28
CA ALA A 130 -17.97 -4.04 3.80
C ALA A 130 -17.94 -5.48 4.32
N ASP A 131 -17.27 -6.37 3.58
CA ASP A 131 -17.16 -7.76 3.97
C ASP A 131 -16.38 -7.95 5.27
N ARG A 132 -15.52 -7.01 5.60
CA ARG A 132 -14.69 -7.11 6.78
C ARG A 132 -15.34 -6.55 8.03
N GLN A 133 -16.47 -5.90 7.86
CA GLN A 133 -17.21 -5.40 9.00
C GLN A 133 -18.15 -6.45 9.53
#